data_e8f577a782a9686050ea3cc89ac5eff3
#
_entry.id   e8f577a782a9686050ea3cc89ac5eff3
#
_cell.length_a   1.000
_cell.length_b   1.000
_cell.length_c   1.000
_cell.angle_alpha   90.00
_cell.angle_beta   90.00
_cell.angle_gamma   90.00
#
_symmetry.space_group_name_H-M   'P 1'
#
loop_
_entity.id
_entity.type
_entity.pdbx_description
1 polymer ?
#
loop_
_entity_poly.entity_id
_entity_poly.type
_entity_poly.pdbx_seq_one_letter_code
_entity_poly.pdbx_strand_id
1 'polypeptide(L)'
;MNNGRIQFAPTIQKMKKVLFIDRDGVLVKEPNDYQVDDLNKLEFYPGVFQNLSKIAEKLDFVLVMVTNQDGLGTDSFPEDTFWPCQNMIINSLKGEGIEFTDIFVDRTFAKDNAPTRKPGTGMLGKYLTGEYDLANSFVIGDRITDMQLAANLGAKGIWLNNNEALGAAEITSKENDLASTIAIKTTSWKNIWEFLRKADRTAVVERNTKETKIKIEVDLDGSGKTSISTGLPFFDHMLDQIGRHSGMDLTVLTKGDLEIDEHHTIEDTALALGECINKALGNKLGVERYGYCLPMDDCLAQVAIDFGGRPWIEWSAEFKREKVGDMPTEMFYHFFKAFSDTARCNLNIKAEGTNEHH
;
A
#
# COMPACT_ATOMS: atom_id res chain seq x y z
N MET A 1 37.04 9.09 -31.74
CA MET A 1 36.44 9.57 -30.47
C MET A 1 34.93 9.49 -30.63
N ASN A 2 34.34 8.42 -30.16
CA ASN A 2 32.89 8.18 -30.26
C ASN A 2 32.27 8.54 -28.89
N ASN A 3 31.63 9.70 -28.83
CA ASN A 3 30.86 10.10 -27.65
C ASN A 3 29.55 9.29 -27.57
N GLY A 4 29.59 8.16 -26.87
CA GLY A 4 28.39 7.42 -26.51
C GLY A 4 27.57 8.24 -25.51
N ARG A 5 26.50 8.89 -25.97
CA ARG A 5 25.45 9.43 -25.10
C ARG A 5 24.72 8.25 -24.45
N ILE A 6 24.88 8.14 -23.14
CA ILE A 6 24.01 7.25 -22.33
C ILE A 6 22.62 7.83 -22.41
N GLN A 7 21.71 7.18 -23.15
CA GLN A 7 20.29 7.47 -23.10
C GLN A 7 19.78 6.90 -21.77
N PHE A 8 19.45 7.80 -20.84
CA PHE A 8 18.66 7.43 -19.68
C PHE A 8 17.28 6.95 -20.15
N ALA A 9 16.90 5.75 -19.77
CA ALA A 9 15.53 5.28 -19.98
C ALA A 9 14.57 6.27 -19.32
N PRO A 10 13.40 6.59 -19.95
CA PRO A 10 12.44 7.50 -19.37
C PRO A 10 12.02 6.95 -18.01
N THR A 11 12.12 7.78 -16.98
CA THR A 11 11.57 7.47 -15.65
C THR A 11 10.08 7.25 -15.83
N ILE A 12 9.60 6.02 -15.66
CA ILE A 12 8.16 5.72 -15.65
C ILE A 12 7.60 6.48 -14.45
N GLN A 13 6.87 7.55 -14.72
CA GLN A 13 6.20 8.32 -13.68
C GLN A 13 5.12 7.41 -13.07
N LYS A 14 5.27 7.05 -11.80
CA LYS A 14 4.29 6.23 -11.08
C LYS A 14 2.95 6.97 -11.09
N MET A 15 1.90 6.37 -11.64
CA MET A 15 0.55 6.91 -11.58
C MET A 15 0.11 7.06 -10.13
N LYS A 16 -0.59 8.15 -9.83
CA LYS A 16 -1.07 8.44 -8.46
C LYS A 16 -2.34 7.66 -8.17
N LYS A 17 -2.43 7.06 -6.99
CA LYS A 17 -3.66 6.45 -6.47
C LYS A 17 -4.57 7.53 -5.89
N VAL A 18 -5.88 7.32 -5.95
CA VAL A 18 -6.89 8.26 -5.47
C VAL A 18 -7.75 7.60 -4.38
N LEU A 19 -8.02 8.34 -3.32
CA LEU A 19 -8.99 7.98 -2.32
C LEU A 19 -10.17 8.95 -2.41
N PHE A 20 -11.25 8.49 -3.04
CA PHE A 20 -12.52 9.23 -3.12
C PHE A 20 -13.29 8.98 -1.83
N ILE A 21 -13.69 10.03 -1.16
CA ILE A 21 -14.26 9.96 0.19
C ILE A 21 -15.61 10.70 0.18
N ASP A 22 -16.66 10.00 0.59
CA ASP A 22 -17.95 10.65 0.84
C ASP A 22 -17.90 11.51 2.12
N ARG A 23 -18.82 12.43 2.25
CA ARG A 23 -18.93 13.33 3.38
C ARG A 23 -19.84 12.76 4.48
N ASP A 24 -21.12 12.64 4.16
CA ASP A 24 -22.16 12.25 5.13
C ASP A 24 -22.12 10.74 5.36
N GLY A 25 -22.27 10.31 6.60
CA GLY A 25 -22.08 8.90 6.98
C GLY A 25 -20.62 8.42 6.99
N VAL A 26 -19.67 9.23 6.52
CA VAL A 26 -18.24 8.85 6.37
C VAL A 26 -17.29 9.77 7.11
N LEU A 27 -17.22 11.05 6.77
CA LEU A 27 -16.42 12.05 7.49
C LEU A 27 -17.17 12.61 8.69
N VAL A 28 -18.46 12.81 8.53
CA VAL A 28 -19.40 13.23 9.56
C VAL A 28 -20.56 12.25 9.63
N LYS A 29 -21.20 12.17 10.80
CA LYS A 29 -22.42 11.38 10.94
C LYS A 29 -23.55 12.02 10.14
N GLU A 30 -24.39 11.21 9.54
CA GLU A 30 -25.58 11.69 8.86
C GLU A 30 -26.71 11.87 9.89
N PRO A 31 -27.33 13.07 9.98
CA PRO A 31 -28.49 13.28 10.85
C PRO A 31 -29.75 12.62 10.28
N ASN A 32 -30.81 12.49 11.11
CA ASN A 32 -32.05 11.80 10.73
C ASN A 32 -32.80 12.45 9.55
N ASP A 33 -32.57 13.73 9.29
CA ASP A 33 -33.15 14.48 8.17
C ASP A 33 -32.22 14.57 6.95
N TYR A 34 -31.10 13.84 6.99
CA TYR A 34 -30.10 13.73 5.90
C TYR A 34 -29.40 15.04 5.52
N GLN A 35 -29.52 16.11 6.33
CA GLN A 35 -28.91 17.42 6.04
C GLN A 35 -28.09 17.94 7.21
N VAL A 36 -26.79 18.15 6.99
CA VAL A 36 -25.91 18.84 7.94
C VAL A 36 -25.94 20.35 7.59
N ASP A 37 -26.98 21.01 8.00
CA ASP A 37 -27.32 22.40 7.73
C ASP A 37 -27.20 23.34 8.94
N ASP A 38 -26.85 22.78 10.10
CA ASP A 38 -26.59 23.52 11.35
C ASP A 38 -25.36 22.92 12.05
N LEU A 39 -24.51 23.79 12.63
CA LEU A 39 -23.33 23.37 13.38
C LEU A 39 -23.66 22.47 14.57
N ASN A 40 -24.86 22.56 15.12
CA ASN A 40 -25.34 21.68 16.20
C ASN A 40 -25.62 20.24 15.69
N LYS A 41 -25.84 20.05 14.39
CA LYS A 41 -25.99 18.73 13.77
C LYS A 41 -24.65 18.12 13.34
N LEU A 42 -23.58 18.93 13.31
CA LEU A 42 -22.29 18.50 12.84
C LEU A 42 -21.59 17.64 13.89
N GLU A 43 -21.49 16.36 13.63
CA GLU A 43 -20.77 15.41 14.46
C GLU A 43 -19.78 14.61 13.58
N PHE A 44 -18.49 14.69 13.88
CA PHE A 44 -17.49 13.92 13.13
C PHE A 44 -17.63 12.43 13.37
N TYR A 45 -17.38 11.64 12.32
CA TYR A 45 -17.43 10.18 12.43
C TYR A 45 -16.33 9.68 13.38
N PRO A 46 -16.63 8.71 14.28
CA PRO A 46 -15.66 8.24 15.26
C PRO A 46 -14.37 7.73 14.62
N GLY A 47 -13.24 8.26 15.06
CA GLY A 47 -11.91 7.84 14.62
C GLY A 47 -11.47 8.41 13.26
N VAL A 48 -12.26 9.27 12.60
CA VAL A 48 -11.89 9.86 11.30
C VAL A 48 -10.58 10.65 11.39
N PHE A 49 -10.43 11.58 12.33
CA PHE A 49 -9.23 12.38 12.47
C PHE A 49 -7.97 11.53 12.63
N GLN A 50 -7.98 10.62 13.59
CA GLN A 50 -6.83 9.77 13.92
C GLN A 50 -6.37 8.87 12.77
N ASN A 51 -7.29 8.37 11.95
CA ASN A 51 -6.97 7.37 10.94
C ASN A 51 -6.80 7.99 9.56
N LEU A 52 -7.61 9.02 9.20
CA LEU A 52 -7.44 9.71 7.93
C LEU A 52 -6.17 10.57 7.91
N SER A 53 -5.74 11.15 9.06
CA SER A 53 -4.43 11.83 9.13
C SER A 53 -3.27 10.86 8.88
N LYS A 54 -3.33 9.63 9.43
CA LYS A 54 -2.32 8.60 9.14
C LYS A 54 -2.31 8.20 7.66
N ILE A 55 -3.49 8.11 7.03
CA ILE A 55 -3.61 7.82 5.60
C ILE A 55 -2.98 8.94 4.79
N ALA A 56 -3.30 10.21 5.10
CA ALA A 56 -2.77 11.37 4.42
C ALA A 56 -1.25 11.52 4.58
N GLU A 57 -0.71 11.20 5.77
CA GLU A 57 0.72 11.32 6.07
C GLU A 57 1.55 10.17 5.50
N LYS A 58 1.03 8.92 5.59
CA LYS A 58 1.84 7.70 5.41
C LYS A 58 1.57 6.94 4.13
N LEU A 59 0.43 7.16 3.48
CA LEU A 59 0.06 6.48 2.25
C LEU A 59 0.04 7.45 1.06
N ASP A 60 0.32 6.92 -0.14
CA ASP A 60 0.46 7.72 -1.37
C ASP A 60 -0.88 7.82 -2.10
N PHE A 61 -1.86 8.48 -1.45
CA PHE A 61 -3.17 8.75 -2.04
C PHE A 61 -3.41 10.23 -2.27
N VAL A 62 -3.98 10.57 -3.42
CA VAL A 62 -4.64 11.86 -3.65
C VAL A 62 -6.01 11.80 -2.98
N LEU A 63 -6.28 12.67 -2.03
CA LEU A 63 -7.56 12.71 -1.32
C LEU A 63 -8.56 13.57 -2.09
N VAL A 64 -9.75 13.04 -2.34
CA VAL A 64 -10.82 13.70 -3.09
C VAL A 64 -12.14 13.51 -2.36
N MET A 65 -12.83 14.60 -2.02
CA MET A 65 -14.18 14.53 -1.47
C MET A 65 -15.21 14.48 -2.60
N VAL A 66 -16.18 13.56 -2.51
CA VAL A 66 -17.27 13.43 -3.48
C VAL A 66 -18.58 13.23 -2.74
N THR A 67 -19.46 14.22 -2.74
CA THR A 67 -20.71 14.18 -1.97
C THR A 67 -21.92 14.59 -2.80
N ASN A 68 -23.06 13.91 -2.58
CA ASN A 68 -24.36 14.32 -3.06
C ASN A 68 -25.06 15.15 -1.98
N GLN A 69 -25.50 16.35 -2.33
CA GLN A 69 -26.20 17.28 -1.43
C GLN A 69 -27.55 17.67 -2.04
N ASP A 70 -28.53 16.85 -1.79
CA ASP A 70 -29.83 16.93 -2.46
C ASP A 70 -30.50 18.28 -2.23
N GLY A 71 -30.76 18.99 -3.33
CA GLY A 71 -31.44 20.28 -3.32
C GLY A 71 -30.64 21.44 -2.76
N LEU A 72 -29.30 21.33 -2.63
CA LEU A 72 -28.46 22.43 -2.22
C LEU A 72 -28.63 23.65 -3.15
N GLY A 73 -28.92 24.81 -2.56
CA GLY A 73 -29.25 26.06 -3.26
C GLY A 73 -30.76 26.26 -3.49
N THR A 74 -31.62 25.36 -3.00
CA THR A 74 -33.09 25.56 -2.99
C THR A 74 -33.57 25.97 -1.60
N ASP A 75 -34.87 26.29 -1.48
CA ASP A 75 -35.49 26.63 -0.20
C ASP A 75 -35.42 25.49 0.83
N SER A 76 -35.33 24.24 0.37
CA SER A 76 -35.20 23.07 1.24
C SER A 76 -33.80 22.85 1.80
N PHE A 77 -32.77 23.40 1.14
CA PHE A 77 -31.38 23.35 1.59
C PHE A 77 -30.63 24.60 1.14
N PRO A 78 -30.76 25.72 1.84
CA PRO A 78 -30.10 26.98 1.48
C PRO A 78 -28.59 26.92 1.57
N GLU A 79 -27.90 27.64 0.70
CA GLU A 79 -26.42 27.65 0.69
C GLU A 79 -25.81 28.26 1.96
N ASP A 80 -26.46 29.24 2.55
CA ASP A 80 -26.00 29.92 3.78
C ASP A 80 -26.04 29.00 5.02
N THR A 81 -26.79 27.90 4.99
CA THR A 81 -26.79 26.88 6.02
C THR A 81 -25.74 25.77 5.75
N PHE A 82 -25.50 25.44 4.49
CA PHE A 82 -24.55 24.41 4.10
C PHE A 82 -23.08 24.83 4.28
N TRP A 83 -22.72 26.03 3.74
CA TRP A 83 -21.30 26.42 3.67
C TRP A 83 -20.63 26.61 5.04
N PRO A 84 -21.28 27.13 6.10
CA PRO A 84 -20.68 27.16 7.42
C PRO A 84 -20.28 25.78 7.94
N CYS A 85 -21.13 24.78 7.76
CA CYS A 85 -20.85 23.40 8.16
C CYS A 85 -19.74 22.78 7.31
N GLN A 86 -19.81 22.95 5.98
CA GLN A 86 -18.80 22.44 5.04
C GLN A 86 -17.41 23.06 5.33
N ASN A 87 -17.35 24.36 5.55
CA ASN A 87 -16.10 25.03 5.87
C ASN A 87 -15.52 24.59 7.23
N MET A 88 -16.37 24.33 8.21
CA MET A 88 -15.95 23.79 9.51
C MET A 88 -15.34 22.39 9.33
N ILE A 89 -15.97 21.51 8.55
CA ILE A 89 -15.45 20.16 8.25
C ILE A 89 -14.06 20.28 7.61
N ILE A 90 -13.94 21.05 6.53
CA ILE A 90 -12.68 21.18 5.78
C ILE A 90 -11.57 21.80 6.63
N ASN A 91 -11.86 22.88 7.37
CA ASN A 91 -10.87 23.53 8.21
C ASN A 91 -10.42 22.65 9.38
N SER A 92 -11.33 21.87 9.97
CA SER A 92 -10.99 20.94 11.05
C SER A 92 -10.08 19.82 10.53
N LEU A 93 -10.40 19.25 9.36
CA LEU A 93 -9.58 18.20 8.73
C LEU A 93 -8.21 18.75 8.31
N LYS A 94 -8.17 19.97 7.75
CA LYS A 94 -6.91 20.64 7.38
C LYS A 94 -6.03 20.93 8.60
N GLY A 95 -6.61 21.26 9.75
CA GLY A 95 -5.89 21.43 11.01
C GLY A 95 -5.16 20.17 11.48
N GLU A 96 -5.63 19.00 11.08
CA GLU A 96 -5.04 17.68 11.33
C GLU A 96 -4.15 17.16 10.17
N GLY A 97 -3.77 18.04 9.23
CA GLY A 97 -2.92 17.71 8.09
C GLY A 97 -3.64 16.94 6.96
N ILE A 98 -4.97 16.92 6.95
CA ILE A 98 -5.78 16.24 5.94
C ILE A 98 -6.23 17.29 4.90
N GLU A 99 -5.60 17.30 3.73
CA GLU A 99 -5.91 18.22 2.66
C GLU A 99 -6.52 17.49 1.45
N PHE A 100 -7.71 17.92 1.03
CA PHE A 100 -8.34 17.43 -0.19
C PHE A 100 -7.81 18.18 -1.41
N THR A 101 -7.39 17.43 -2.43
CA THR A 101 -6.98 18.00 -3.73
C THR A 101 -8.17 18.61 -4.46
N ASP A 102 -9.32 17.95 -4.38
CA ASP A 102 -10.60 18.42 -4.92
C ASP A 102 -11.76 18.08 -4.01
N ILE A 103 -12.81 18.89 -4.09
CA ILE A 103 -14.07 18.71 -3.41
C ILE A 103 -15.19 18.85 -4.43
N PHE A 104 -15.89 17.77 -4.71
CA PHE A 104 -17.02 17.72 -5.64
C PHE A 104 -18.33 17.60 -4.87
N VAL A 105 -19.25 18.53 -5.13
CA VAL A 105 -20.56 18.59 -4.50
C VAL A 105 -21.62 18.54 -5.60
N ASP A 106 -22.32 17.45 -5.71
CA ASP A 106 -23.51 17.38 -6.56
C ASP A 106 -24.72 17.94 -5.80
N ARG A 107 -25.56 18.74 -6.49
CA ARG A 107 -26.70 19.47 -5.91
C ARG A 107 -28.04 18.95 -6.36
N THR A 108 -28.03 17.91 -7.22
CA THR A 108 -29.24 17.43 -7.88
C THR A 108 -29.97 16.43 -7.00
N PHE A 109 -31.27 16.31 -7.22
CA PHE A 109 -32.07 15.24 -6.62
C PHE A 109 -31.89 13.92 -7.39
N ALA A 110 -32.13 12.79 -6.73
CA ALA A 110 -32.04 11.47 -7.37
C ALA A 110 -32.92 11.35 -8.62
N LYS A 111 -34.11 11.98 -8.62
CA LYS A 111 -35.05 11.99 -9.76
C LYS A 111 -34.53 12.68 -11.01
N ASP A 112 -33.51 13.55 -10.88
CA ASP A 112 -32.95 14.32 -12.00
C ASP A 112 -32.01 13.48 -12.85
N ASN A 113 -31.58 12.31 -12.36
CA ASN A 113 -30.66 11.37 -13.02
C ASN A 113 -29.41 12.06 -13.60
N ALA A 114 -28.88 13.06 -12.90
CA ALA A 114 -27.76 13.85 -13.38
C ALA A 114 -26.48 12.97 -13.45
N PRO A 115 -25.69 13.07 -14.53
CA PRO A 115 -24.45 12.27 -14.66
C PRO A 115 -23.38 12.67 -13.64
N THR A 116 -23.51 13.81 -12.98
CA THR A 116 -22.63 14.32 -11.93
C THR A 116 -22.93 13.71 -10.55
N ARG A 117 -24.20 13.30 -10.32
CA ARG A 117 -24.64 12.67 -9.08
C ARG A 117 -24.08 11.25 -8.97
N LYS A 118 -23.52 10.88 -7.80
CA LYS A 118 -23.14 9.49 -7.52
C LYS A 118 -24.38 8.56 -7.70
N PRO A 119 -24.22 7.42 -8.40
CA PRO A 119 -22.99 6.78 -8.83
C PRO A 119 -22.43 7.25 -10.18
N GLY A 120 -22.93 8.34 -10.78
CA GLY A 120 -22.36 8.93 -11.98
C GLY A 120 -20.95 9.48 -11.76
N THR A 121 -20.14 9.45 -12.82
CA THR A 121 -18.73 9.91 -12.80
C THR A 121 -18.52 11.28 -13.41
N GLY A 122 -19.59 12.01 -13.74
CA GLY A 122 -19.54 13.25 -14.52
C GLY A 122 -18.68 14.36 -13.92
N MET A 123 -18.59 14.45 -12.58
CA MET A 123 -17.69 15.40 -11.91
C MET A 123 -16.22 14.94 -11.88
N LEU A 124 -15.95 13.66 -12.15
CA LEU A 124 -14.66 13.02 -11.92
C LEU A 124 -13.85 12.82 -13.21
N GLY A 125 -14.23 13.48 -14.31
CA GLY A 125 -13.63 13.30 -15.63
C GLY A 125 -12.10 13.43 -15.65
N LYS A 126 -11.53 14.35 -14.86
CA LYS A 126 -10.06 14.50 -14.79
C LYS A 126 -9.33 13.27 -14.24
N TYR A 127 -10.00 12.45 -13.44
CA TYR A 127 -9.42 11.22 -12.88
C TYR A 127 -9.50 10.04 -13.86
N LEU A 128 -10.28 10.17 -14.94
CA LEU A 128 -10.46 9.14 -15.98
C LEU A 128 -9.49 9.31 -17.17
N THR A 129 -8.56 10.27 -17.10
CA THR A 129 -7.62 10.59 -18.19
C THR A 129 -6.47 9.60 -18.38
N GLY A 130 -6.31 8.61 -17.48
CA GLY A 130 -5.21 7.65 -17.51
C GLY A 130 -3.95 8.11 -16.73
N GLU A 131 -3.99 9.30 -16.11
CA GLU A 131 -2.90 9.79 -15.26
C GLU A 131 -2.94 9.21 -13.83
N TYR A 132 -4.06 8.60 -13.46
CA TYR A 132 -4.31 8.01 -12.14
C TYR A 132 -4.46 6.50 -12.21
N ASP A 133 -3.95 5.82 -11.20
CA ASP A 133 -4.06 4.37 -11.02
C ASP A 133 -5.39 4.02 -10.35
N LEU A 134 -6.48 4.02 -11.12
CA LEU A 134 -7.80 3.75 -10.59
C LEU A 134 -7.97 2.30 -10.13
N ALA A 135 -7.27 1.35 -10.73
CA ALA A 135 -7.33 -0.06 -10.32
C ALA A 135 -6.84 -0.28 -8.88
N ASN A 136 -5.91 0.56 -8.40
CA ASN A 136 -5.39 0.58 -7.03
C ASN A 136 -5.94 1.76 -6.20
N SER A 137 -7.02 2.40 -6.67
CA SER A 137 -7.73 3.49 -5.99
C SER A 137 -8.98 2.97 -5.28
N PHE A 138 -9.50 3.76 -4.33
CA PHE A 138 -10.66 3.37 -3.54
C PHE A 138 -11.70 4.47 -3.46
N VAL A 139 -12.96 4.05 -3.30
CA VAL A 139 -14.09 4.91 -2.90
C VAL A 139 -14.51 4.49 -1.50
N ILE A 140 -14.50 5.41 -0.53
CA ILE A 140 -15.03 5.21 0.81
C ILE A 140 -16.41 5.85 0.86
N GLY A 141 -17.44 5.05 1.12
CA GLY A 141 -18.82 5.51 1.21
C GLY A 141 -19.62 4.65 2.17
N ASP A 142 -20.76 5.17 2.60
CA ASP A 142 -21.70 4.48 3.48
C ASP A 142 -22.88 3.87 2.73
N ARG A 143 -23.05 4.21 1.44
CA ARG A 143 -24.17 3.78 0.60
C ARG A 143 -23.74 2.83 -0.51
N ILE A 144 -24.68 1.99 -0.97
CA ILE A 144 -24.42 1.12 -2.12
C ILE A 144 -24.14 1.92 -3.40
N THR A 145 -24.64 3.15 -3.50
CA THR A 145 -24.32 4.08 -4.60
C THR A 145 -22.84 4.44 -4.68
N ASP A 146 -22.12 4.46 -3.56
CA ASP A 146 -20.67 4.68 -3.52
C ASP A 146 -19.92 3.45 -4.03
N MET A 147 -20.41 2.25 -3.71
CA MET A 147 -19.86 1.00 -4.23
C MET A 147 -20.07 0.89 -5.75
N GLN A 148 -21.22 1.36 -6.24
CA GLN A 148 -21.46 1.47 -7.68
C GLN A 148 -20.55 2.54 -8.32
N LEU A 149 -20.30 3.67 -7.66
CA LEU A 149 -19.33 4.67 -8.13
C LEU A 149 -17.94 4.05 -8.26
N ALA A 150 -17.51 3.26 -7.28
CA ALA A 150 -16.23 2.55 -7.35
C ALA A 150 -16.16 1.64 -8.58
N ALA A 151 -17.21 0.85 -8.85
CA ALA A 151 -17.29 0.02 -10.06
C ALA A 151 -17.21 0.85 -11.34
N ASN A 152 -17.94 1.97 -11.41
CA ASN A 152 -17.98 2.84 -12.57
C ASN A 152 -16.63 3.54 -12.85
N LEU A 153 -15.81 3.76 -11.81
CA LEU A 153 -14.45 4.30 -11.90
C LEU A 153 -13.40 3.22 -12.22
N GLY A 154 -13.73 1.93 -12.13
CA GLY A 154 -12.74 0.86 -12.16
C GLY A 154 -11.88 0.77 -10.88
N ALA A 155 -12.37 1.37 -9.79
CA ALA A 155 -11.74 1.37 -8.47
C ALA A 155 -12.34 0.29 -7.55
N LYS A 156 -11.85 0.21 -6.31
CA LYS A 156 -12.41 -0.66 -5.27
C LYS A 156 -13.24 0.14 -4.28
N GLY A 157 -14.28 -0.48 -3.71
CA GLY A 157 -15.16 0.10 -2.71
C GLY A 157 -14.75 -0.27 -1.29
N ILE A 158 -14.73 0.70 -0.40
CA ILE A 158 -14.65 0.52 1.06
C ILE A 158 -16.01 0.94 1.63
N TRP A 159 -16.78 -0.02 2.07
CA TRP A 159 -18.14 0.23 2.55
C TRP A 159 -18.15 0.44 4.06
N LEU A 160 -18.24 1.71 4.48
CA LEU A 160 -18.25 2.13 5.88
C LEU A 160 -19.69 2.17 6.42
N ASN A 161 -20.33 1.03 6.53
CA ASN A 161 -21.71 0.93 6.98
C ASN A 161 -22.06 -0.48 7.50
N ASN A 162 -23.11 -0.56 8.31
CA ASN A 162 -23.79 -1.79 8.72
C ASN A 162 -25.26 -1.86 8.25
N ASN A 163 -25.73 -0.89 7.47
CA ASN A 163 -27.10 -0.83 6.94
C ASN A 163 -27.10 -0.94 5.40
N GLU A 164 -27.32 -2.14 4.90
CA GLU A 164 -27.29 -2.45 3.46
C GLU A 164 -28.43 -1.81 2.66
N ALA A 165 -29.47 -1.30 3.32
CA ALA A 165 -30.61 -0.68 2.66
C ALA A 165 -30.35 0.77 2.21
N LEU A 166 -29.28 1.43 2.69
CA LEU A 166 -28.97 2.81 2.35
C LEU A 166 -28.60 2.95 0.87
N GLY A 167 -29.33 3.80 0.16
CA GLY A 167 -29.12 4.07 -1.26
C GLY A 167 -29.65 2.98 -2.21
N ALA A 168 -30.21 1.88 -1.73
CA ALA A 168 -30.66 0.76 -2.56
C ALA A 168 -31.80 1.13 -3.54
N ALA A 169 -32.56 2.18 -3.26
CA ALA A 169 -33.61 2.66 -4.15
C ALA A 169 -33.08 3.51 -5.33
N GLU A 170 -31.83 3.94 -5.26
CA GLU A 170 -31.21 4.85 -6.25
C GLU A 170 -30.47 4.11 -7.38
N ILE A 171 -30.27 2.80 -7.25
CA ILE A 171 -29.56 1.97 -8.24
C ILE A 171 -30.31 0.67 -8.50
N THR A 172 -30.03 0.07 -9.66
CA THR A 172 -30.56 -1.25 -10.05
C THR A 172 -29.65 -2.40 -9.61
N SER A 173 -28.37 -2.15 -9.43
CA SER A 173 -27.38 -3.14 -9.00
C SER A 173 -27.61 -3.58 -7.56
N LYS A 174 -27.48 -4.88 -7.31
CA LYS A 174 -27.54 -5.45 -5.96
C LYS A 174 -26.14 -5.62 -5.39
N GLU A 175 -26.02 -5.79 -4.09
CA GLU A 175 -24.75 -6.05 -3.43
C GLU A 175 -23.95 -7.20 -4.07
N ASN A 176 -24.62 -8.30 -4.40
CA ASN A 176 -23.96 -9.45 -5.04
C ASN A 176 -23.33 -9.10 -6.40
N ASP A 177 -23.90 -8.14 -7.13
CA ASP A 177 -23.35 -7.67 -8.42
C ASP A 177 -22.10 -6.85 -8.21
N LEU A 178 -21.93 -6.25 -7.03
CA LEU A 178 -20.79 -5.42 -6.64
C LEU A 178 -19.77 -6.15 -5.74
N ALA A 179 -19.99 -7.43 -5.45
CA ALA A 179 -19.14 -8.20 -4.52
C ALA A 179 -17.66 -8.20 -4.89
N SER A 180 -17.34 -8.22 -6.19
CA SER A 180 -15.94 -8.14 -6.67
C SER A 180 -15.33 -6.73 -6.57
N THR A 181 -16.16 -5.70 -6.46
CA THR A 181 -15.74 -4.30 -6.28
C THR A 181 -15.51 -3.96 -4.82
N ILE A 182 -16.32 -4.51 -3.90
CA ILE A 182 -16.23 -4.24 -2.47
C ILE A 182 -14.98 -4.93 -1.90
N ALA A 183 -13.98 -4.14 -1.52
CA ALA A 183 -12.75 -4.64 -0.95
C ALA A 183 -12.88 -4.96 0.54
N ILE A 184 -13.65 -4.14 1.28
CA ILE A 184 -13.92 -4.34 2.71
C ILE A 184 -15.26 -3.70 3.10
N LYS A 185 -15.99 -4.35 4.02
CA LYS A 185 -17.10 -3.77 4.77
C LYS A 185 -16.69 -3.58 6.22
N THR A 186 -16.96 -2.40 6.77
CA THR A 186 -16.58 -2.07 8.15
C THR A 186 -17.44 -0.92 8.69
N THR A 187 -17.41 -0.73 9.99
CA THR A 187 -17.98 0.45 10.67
C THR A 187 -16.90 1.29 11.34
N SER A 188 -15.63 1.06 11.01
CA SER A 188 -14.47 1.63 11.73
C SER A 188 -13.42 2.21 10.80
N TRP A 189 -13.08 3.47 10.99
CA TRP A 189 -11.95 4.13 10.34
C TRP A 189 -10.61 3.47 10.68
N LYS A 190 -10.48 2.85 11.87
CA LYS A 190 -9.29 2.08 12.22
C LYS A 190 -9.10 0.89 11.28
N ASN A 191 -10.18 0.16 10.97
CA ASN A 191 -10.09 -0.97 10.04
C ASN A 191 -9.79 -0.51 8.61
N ILE A 192 -10.29 0.67 8.20
CA ILE A 192 -9.94 1.27 6.89
C ILE A 192 -8.43 1.55 6.82
N TRP A 193 -7.88 2.19 7.84
CA TRP A 193 -6.43 2.44 7.93
C TRP A 193 -5.63 1.13 7.86
N GLU A 194 -5.99 0.13 8.66
CA GLU A 194 -5.30 -1.16 8.70
C GLU A 194 -5.38 -1.88 7.34
N PHE A 195 -6.52 -1.82 6.67
CA PHE A 195 -6.71 -2.40 5.35
C PHE A 195 -5.85 -1.69 4.29
N LEU A 196 -5.93 -0.35 4.19
CA LEU A 196 -5.20 0.42 3.19
C LEU A 196 -3.69 0.32 3.37
N ARG A 197 -3.22 0.32 4.63
CA ARG A 197 -1.80 0.14 4.94
C ARG A 197 -1.28 -1.20 4.45
N LYS A 198 -2.01 -2.30 4.69
CA LYS A 198 -1.62 -3.64 4.24
C LYS A 198 -1.61 -3.76 2.71
N ALA A 199 -2.63 -3.27 2.04
CA ALA A 199 -2.71 -3.31 0.59
C ALA A 199 -1.55 -2.57 -0.11
N ASP A 200 -0.94 -1.61 0.57
CA ASP A 200 0.16 -0.80 0.03
C ASP A 200 1.56 -1.39 0.31
N ARG A 201 1.66 -2.44 1.16
CA ARG A 201 2.94 -3.01 1.60
C ARG A 201 3.11 -4.48 1.24
N THR A 202 2.46 -4.89 0.16
CA THR A 202 2.62 -6.20 -0.44
C THR A 202 3.21 -6.09 -1.84
N ALA A 203 3.99 -7.09 -2.26
CA ALA A 203 4.52 -7.16 -3.61
C ALA A 203 4.69 -8.61 -4.07
N VAL A 204 4.65 -8.78 -5.39
CA VAL A 204 5.01 -10.02 -6.06
C VAL A 204 6.04 -9.70 -7.13
N VAL A 205 7.09 -10.51 -7.22
CA VAL A 205 8.11 -10.46 -8.27
C VAL A 205 8.25 -11.84 -8.89
N GLU A 206 8.16 -11.89 -10.21
CA GLU A 206 8.54 -13.04 -11.01
C GLU A 206 9.76 -12.67 -11.85
N ARG A 207 10.84 -13.46 -11.73
CA ARG A 207 12.08 -13.31 -12.49
C ARG A 207 12.42 -14.63 -13.16
N ASN A 208 12.50 -14.61 -14.47
CA ASN A 208 12.84 -15.80 -15.26
C ASN A 208 14.04 -15.46 -16.14
N THR A 209 15.13 -16.19 -15.96
CA THR A 209 16.32 -16.18 -16.79
C THR A 209 16.45 -17.51 -17.56
N LYS A 210 17.58 -17.76 -18.16
CA LYS A 210 17.88 -19.10 -18.75
C LYS A 210 18.26 -20.10 -17.65
N GLU A 211 18.85 -19.60 -16.58
CA GLU A 211 19.43 -20.35 -15.46
C GLU A 211 18.41 -20.54 -14.32
N THR A 212 17.51 -19.55 -14.10
CA THR A 212 16.62 -19.56 -12.93
C THR A 212 15.17 -19.20 -13.28
N LYS A 213 14.23 -19.74 -12.51
CA LYS A 213 12.80 -19.36 -12.48
C LYS A 213 12.42 -19.07 -11.04
N ILE A 214 12.06 -17.82 -10.76
CA ILE A 214 11.87 -17.33 -9.40
C ILE A 214 10.53 -16.62 -9.29
N LYS A 215 9.80 -16.94 -8.20
CA LYS A 215 8.63 -16.19 -7.76
C LYS A 215 8.79 -15.85 -6.28
N ILE A 216 8.68 -14.58 -5.95
CA ILE A 216 8.72 -14.08 -4.58
C ILE A 216 7.47 -13.26 -4.30
N GLU A 217 6.86 -13.52 -3.15
CA GLU A 217 5.74 -12.75 -2.61
C GLU A 217 6.11 -12.28 -1.19
N VAL A 218 5.85 -11.00 -0.92
CA VAL A 218 6.14 -10.37 0.38
C VAL A 218 4.91 -9.61 0.85
N ASP A 219 4.54 -9.81 2.13
CA ASP A 219 3.69 -8.91 2.90
C ASP A 219 4.50 -8.41 4.10
N LEU A 220 4.91 -7.12 4.06
CA LEU A 220 5.74 -6.52 5.10
C LEU A 220 5.00 -6.35 6.44
N ASP A 221 3.66 -6.39 6.43
CA ASP A 221 2.80 -6.33 7.62
C ASP A 221 2.16 -7.69 7.95
N GLY A 222 2.81 -8.76 7.52
CA GLY A 222 2.39 -10.14 7.72
C GLY A 222 2.40 -10.63 9.16
N SER A 223 2.50 -11.93 9.32
CA SER A 223 2.50 -12.61 10.64
C SER A 223 3.71 -13.53 10.82
N GLY A 224 4.72 -13.46 9.94
CA GLY A 224 5.90 -14.31 9.94
C GLY A 224 5.66 -15.69 9.30
N LYS A 225 4.64 -15.83 8.46
CA LYS A 225 4.40 -17.07 7.70
C LYS A 225 5.36 -17.15 6.52
N THR A 226 5.99 -18.31 6.38
CA THR A 226 6.97 -18.54 5.33
C THR A 226 6.61 -19.75 4.47
N SER A 227 6.95 -19.68 3.19
CA SER A 227 6.87 -20.79 2.23
C SER A 227 8.09 -20.71 1.31
N ILE A 228 9.15 -21.46 1.64
CA ILE A 228 10.45 -21.33 0.99
C ILE A 228 10.82 -22.64 0.30
N SER A 229 11.28 -22.55 -0.94
CA SER A 229 11.81 -23.70 -1.72
C SER A 229 12.76 -23.19 -2.78
N THR A 230 14.07 -23.36 -2.57
CA THR A 230 15.12 -23.01 -3.54
C THR A 230 15.88 -24.24 -4.05
N GLY A 231 15.74 -25.37 -3.36
CA GLY A 231 16.51 -26.59 -3.61
C GLY A 231 17.83 -26.64 -2.83
N LEU A 232 18.15 -25.62 -2.02
CA LEU A 232 19.30 -25.55 -1.12
C LEU A 232 18.81 -25.49 0.33
N PRO A 233 18.83 -26.61 1.08
CA PRO A 233 18.24 -26.69 2.43
C PRO A 233 18.75 -25.66 3.42
N PHE A 234 20.04 -25.33 3.43
CA PHE A 234 20.57 -24.32 4.34
C PHE A 234 20.12 -22.91 3.93
N PHE A 235 20.10 -22.62 2.65
CA PHE A 235 19.59 -21.35 2.13
C PHE A 235 18.10 -21.16 2.41
N ASP A 236 17.31 -22.23 2.22
CA ASP A 236 15.88 -22.24 2.59
C ASP A 236 15.69 -21.91 4.07
N HIS A 237 16.52 -22.53 4.95
CA HIS A 237 16.48 -22.25 6.37
C HIS A 237 16.81 -20.77 6.69
N MET A 238 17.80 -20.17 6.05
CA MET A 238 18.17 -18.76 6.27
C MET A 238 17.07 -17.80 5.80
N LEU A 239 16.46 -18.06 4.65
CA LEU A 239 15.33 -17.27 4.16
C LEU A 239 14.10 -17.39 5.08
N ASP A 240 13.84 -18.58 5.62
CA ASP A 240 12.79 -18.82 6.61
C ASP A 240 13.02 -17.97 7.88
N GLN A 241 14.29 -17.85 8.36
CA GLN A 241 14.61 -16.98 9.48
C GLN A 241 14.33 -15.50 9.19
N ILE A 242 14.62 -15.03 7.95
CA ILE A 242 14.30 -13.67 7.56
C ILE A 242 12.80 -13.41 7.70
N GLY A 243 11.94 -14.25 7.15
CA GLY A 243 10.49 -14.09 7.26
C GLY A 243 9.98 -14.13 8.69
N ARG A 244 10.37 -15.16 9.46
CA ARG A 244 9.91 -15.37 10.84
C ARG A 244 10.33 -14.25 11.79
N HIS A 245 11.59 -13.86 11.75
CA HIS A 245 12.12 -12.87 12.70
C HIS A 245 11.74 -11.43 12.34
N SER A 246 11.51 -11.12 11.07
CA SER A 246 10.99 -9.81 10.66
C SER A 246 9.49 -9.67 10.87
N GLY A 247 8.75 -10.78 11.02
CA GLY A 247 7.30 -10.81 11.08
C GLY A 247 6.61 -10.64 9.73
N MET A 248 7.36 -10.49 8.62
CA MET A 248 6.76 -10.45 7.28
C MET A 248 6.32 -11.84 6.82
N ASP A 249 5.23 -11.91 6.05
CA ASP A 249 4.92 -13.14 5.32
C ASP A 249 5.79 -13.19 4.06
N LEU A 250 6.48 -14.33 3.85
CA LEU A 250 7.46 -14.48 2.77
C LEU A 250 7.27 -15.79 2.04
N THR A 251 7.02 -15.71 0.74
CA THR A 251 7.06 -16.86 -0.18
C THR A 251 8.26 -16.71 -1.11
N VAL A 252 9.11 -17.72 -1.19
CA VAL A 252 10.23 -17.80 -2.14
C VAL A 252 10.20 -19.16 -2.83
N LEU A 253 9.92 -19.15 -4.12
CA LEU A 253 9.94 -20.33 -4.97
C LEU A 253 11.00 -20.11 -6.06
N THR A 254 12.11 -20.79 -5.96
CA THR A 254 13.21 -20.74 -6.93
C THR A 254 13.50 -22.10 -7.51
N LYS A 255 13.60 -22.18 -8.82
CA LYS A 255 14.14 -23.34 -9.54
C LYS A 255 15.34 -22.87 -10.35
N GLY A 256 16.53 -23.19 -9.89
CA GLY A 256 17.80 -22.89 -10.57
C GLY A 256 18.44 -24.13 -11.19
N ASP A 257 19.57 -23.91 -11.85
CA ASP A 257 20.40 -24.90 -12.51
C ASP A 257 21.47 -25.50 -11.57
N LEU A 258 20.99 -26.04 -10.42
CA LEU A 258 21.84 -26.58 -9.35
C LEU A 258 22.79 -27.70 -9.79
N GLU A 259 22.55 -28.29 -10.96
CA GLU A 259 23.48 -29.23 -11.61
C GLU A 259 24.77 -28.56 -12.11
N ILE A 260 24.76 -27.22 -12.26
CA ILE A 260 25.95 -26.43 -12.63
C ILE A 260 26.65 -25.99 -11.34
N ASP A 261 25.98 -25.10 -10.58
CA ASP A 261 26.38 -24.69 -9.23
C ASP A 261 25.22 -23.99 -8.51
N GLU A 262 25.45 -23.54 -7.27
CA GLU A 262 24.48 -22.82 -6.45
C GLU A 262 24.45 -21.30 -6.68
N HIS A 263 25.43 -20.74 -7.40
CA HIS A 263 25.66 -19.29 -7.53
C HIS A 263 24.43 -18.57 -8.12
N HIS A 264 23.96 -19.01 -9.31
CA HIS A 264 22.81 -18.38 -9.98
C HIS A 264 21.54 -18.44 -9.11
N THR A 265 21.33 -19.57 -8.42
CA THR A 265 20.17 -19.75 -7.53
C THR A 265 20.17 -18.75 -6.39
N ILE A 266 21.30 -18.56 -5.72
CA ILE A 266 21.44 -17.67 -4.56
C ILE A 266 21.38 -16.21 -4.99
N GLU A 267 22.18 -15.81 -5.98
CA GLU A 267 22.28 -14.41 -6.40
C GLU A 267 20.98 -13.91 -7.04
N ASP A 268 20.39 -14.65 -7.98
CA ASP A 268 19.13 -14.27 -8.61
C ASP A 268 17.95 -14.23 -7.62
N THR A 269 17.94 -15.12 -6.61
CA THR A 269 16.95 -15.06 -5.51
C THR A 269 17.14 -13.79 -4.69
N ALA A 270 18.38 -13.41 -4.38
CA ALA A 270 18.66 -12.16 -3.66
C ALA A 270 18.23 -10.93 -4.44
N LEU A 271 18.51 -10.88 -5.76
CA LEU A 271 18.05 -9.83 -6.66
C LEU A 271 16.52 -9.71 -6.67
N ALA A 272 15.82 -10.83 -6.81
CA ALA A 272 14.37 -10.86 -6.83
C ALA A 272 13.76 -10.48 -5.47
N LEU A 273 14.35 -10.92 -4.35
CA LEU A 273 13.91 -10.57 -2.99
C LEU A 273 14.09 -9.08 -2.71
N GLY A 274 15.25 -8.51 -3.05
CA GLY A 274 15.52 -7.09 -2.89
C GLY A 274 14.56 -6.22 -3.73
N GLU A 275 14.29 -6.61 -4.97
CA GLU A 275 13.29 -5.95 -5.83
C GLU A 275 11.89 -6.03 -5.22
N CYS A 276 11.49 -7.20 -4.69
CA CYS A 276 10.18 -7.42 -4.09
C CYS A 276 9.99 -6.53 -2.85
N ILE A 277 10.98 -6.50 -1.95
CA ILE A 277 10.96 -5.62 -0.77
C ILE A 277 10.93 -4.15 -1.17
N ASN A 278 11.73 -3.71 -2.15
CA ASN A 278 11.72 -2.32 -2.62
C ASN A 278 10.34 -1.93 -3.21
N LYS A 279 9.67 -2.84 -3.93
CA LYS A 279 8.29 -2.63 -4.41
C LYS A 279 7.30 -2.53 -3.26
N ALA A 280 7.39 -3.43 -2.28
CA ALA A 280 6.51 -3.44 -1.11
C ALA A 280 6.71 -2.22 -0.19
N LEU A 281 7.91 -1.66 -0.12
CA LEU A 281 8.19 -0.40 0.60
C LEU A 281 7.62 0.84 -0.08
N GLY A 282 7.30 0.77 -1.37
CA GLY A 282 6.67 1.84 -2.13
C GLY A 282 7.44 3.16 -2.10
N ASN A 283 6.78 4.23 -1.64
CA ASN A 283 7.37 5.57 -1.52
C ASN A 283 8.29 5.72 -0.30
N LYS A 284 8.37 4.71 0.56
CA LYS A 284 9.19 4.66 1.79
C LYS A 284 8.83 5.70 2.86
N LEU A 285 7.64 6.32 2.78
CA LEU A 285 7.17 7.23 3.83
C LEU A 285 7.00 6.46 5.15
N GLY A 286 7.52 7.04 6.24
CA GLY A 286 7.47 6.44 7.56
C GLY A 286 8.39 5.23 7.77
N VAL A 287 9.28 4.92 6.81
CA VAL A 287 10.32 3.89 6.99
C VAL A 287 11.52 4.51 7.70
N GLU A 288 11.88 3.94 8.84
CA GLU A 288 13.02 4.35 9.62
C GLU A 288 14.31 3.60 9.21
N ARG A 289 15.45 4.06 9.69
CA ARG A 289 16.72 3.33 9.61
C ARG A 289 16.80 2.37 10.78
N TYR A 290 17.24 1.16 10.52
CA TYR A 290 17.30 0.11 11.53
C TYR A 290 18.71 -0.39 11.73
N GLY A 291 19.00 -0.79 12.96
CA GLY A 291 20.20 -1.53 13.32
C GLY A 291 19.89 -2.55 14.40
N TYR A 292 20.52 -3.70 14.27
CA TYR A 292 20.48 -4.78 15.25
C TYR A 292 21.87 -5.24 15.59
N CYS A 293 22.05 -5.60 16.87
CA CYS A 293 23.24 -6.28 17.37
C CYS A 293 22.76 -7.51 18.16
N LEU A 294 23.06 -8.69 17.65
CA LEU A 294 22.58 -9.97 18.19
C LEU A 294 23.73 -10.91 18.49
N PRO A 295 23.82 -11.44 19.72
CA PRO A 295 24.73 -12.52 20.03
C PRO A 295 24.10 -13.88 19.74
N MET A 296 24.94 -14.85 19.35
CA MET A 296 24.60 -16.25 19.31
C MET A 296 25.84 -17.04 19.74
N ASP A 297 25.84 -17.60 20.98
CA ASP A 297 26.98 -18.17 21.66
C ASP A 297 28.21 -17.23 21.68
N ASP A 298 29.29 -17.58 20.98
CA ASP A 298 30.52 -16.78 20.86
C ASP A 298 30.47 -15.80 19.67
N CYS A 299 29.45 -15.87 18.86
CA CYS A 299 29.28 -14.99 17.70
C CYS A 299 28.49 -13.75 18.03
N LEU A 300 28.87 -12.64 17.41
CA LEU A 300 28.16 -11.37 17.49
C LEU A 300 27.98 -10.79 16.08
N ALA A 301 26.73 -10.59 15.67
CA ALA A 301 26.40 -9.94 14.41
C ALA A 301 25.82 -8.55 14.66
N GLN A 302 26.34 -7.56 13.93
CA GLN A 302 25.81 -6.19 13.87
C GLN A 302 25.36 -5.91 12.44
N VAL A 303 24.11 -5.48 12.28
CA VAL A 303 23.54 -5.14 10.98
C VAL A 303 22.88 -3.76 11.07
N ALA A 304 23.20 -2.87 10.14
CA ALA A 304 22.50 -1.61 9.99
C ALA A 304 22.02 -1.46 8.55
N ILE A 305 20.77 -1.03 8.36
CA ILE A 305 20.13 -0.91 7.06
C ILE A 305 19.41 0.44 6.91
N ASP A 306 19.58 1.06 5.73
CA ASP A 306 18.87 2.27 5.31
C ASP A 306 18.33 2.10 3.89
N PHE A 307 17.01 2.09 3.74
CA PHE A 307 16.34 2.02 2.42
C PHE A 307 16.32 3.36 1.68
N GLY A 308 17.35 4.17 1.83
CA GLY A 308 17.47 5.52 1.27
C GLY A 308 17.61 5.64 -0.25
N GLY A 309 17.50 4.54 -1.00
CA GLY A 309 17.53 4.53 -2.47
C GLY A 309 18.92 4.49 -3.09
N ARG A 310 19.98 4.48 -2.28
CA ARG A 310 21.38 4.40 -2.70
C ARG A 310 21.98 3.07 -2.28
N PRO A 311 22.16 2.12 -3.23
CA PRO A 311 22.74 0.81 -2.92
C PRO A 311 24.18 0.96 -2.46
N TRP A 312 24.51 0.33 -1.35
CA TRP A 312 25.88 0.20 -0.84
C TRP A 312 25.95 -0.94 0.14
N ILE A 313 27.02 -1.69 0.13
CA ILE A 313 27.32 -2.68 1.17
C ILE A 313 28.68 -2.41 1.79
N GLU A 314 28.72 -2.40 3.12
CA GLU A 314 29.93 -2.50 3.92
C GLU A 314 29.92 -3.86 4.59
N TRP A 315 30.95 -4.66 4.32
CA TRP A 315 31.04 -6.04 4.75
C TRP A 315 32.29 -6.28 5.60
N SER A 316 32.09 -6.73 6.81
CA SER A 316 33.16 -7.10 7.75
C SER A 316 32.78 -8.41 8.46
N ALA A 317 32.82 -9.50 7.69
CA ALA A 317 32.66 -10.86 8.21
C ALA A 317 33.62 -11.78 7.46
N GLU A 318 34.42 -12.54 8.18
CA GLU A 318 35.40 -13.49 7.63
C GLU A 318 34.97 -14.90 7.98
N PHE A 319 34.97 -15.79 7.00
CA PHE A 319 34.70 -17.20 7.16
C PHE A 319 35.96 -18.00 6.84
N LYS A 320 36.26 -18.97 7.69
CA LYS A 320 37.40 -19.90 7.49
C LYS A 320 36.97 -21.22 6.84
N ARG A 321 35.66 -21.53 6.95
CA ARG A 321 35.06 -22.72 6.36
C ARG A 321 34.70 -22.41 4.90
N GLU A 322 34.85 -23.40 4.03
CA GLU A 322 34.46 -23.27 2.62
C GLU A 322 32.93 -23.25 2.47
N LYS A 323 32.20 -24.04 3.31
CA LYS A 323 30.74 -24.16 3.26
C LYS A 323 30.12 -24.23 4.65
N VAL A 324 28.90 -23.72 4.77
CA VAL A 324 27.98 -23.99 5.88
C VAL A 324 26.76 -24.69 5.29
N GLY A 325 26.50 -25.93 5.73
CA GLY A 325 25.52 -26.76 5.04
C GLY A 325 25.93 -27.02 3.59
N ASP A 326 25.02 -26.72 2.68
CA ASP A 326 25.19 -26.80 1.23
C ASP A 326 25.56 -25.46 0.57
N MET A 327 25.67 -24.39 1.36
CA MET A 327 25.98 -23.03 0.88
C MET A 327 27.46 -22.68 1.06
N PRO A 328 28.20 -22.29 -0.02
CA PRO A 328 29.56 -21.75 0.09
C PRO A 328 29.56 -20.42 0.85
N THR A 329 30.55 -20.21 1.70
CA THR A 329 30.61 -19.04 2.57
C THR A 329 30.81 -17.73 1.79
N GLU A 330 31.45 -17.76 0.63
CA GLU A 330 31.56 -16.61 -0.27
C GLU A 330 30.18 -16.10 -0.75
N MET A 331 29.18 -16.99 -0.86
CA MET A 331 27.84 -16.66 -1.30
C MET A 331 27.05 -15.78 -0.32
N PHE A 332 27.46 -15.71 0.94
CA PHE A 332 26.84 -14.77 1.89
C PHE A 332 27.06 -13.30 1.43
N TYR A 333 28.28 -12.95 1.05
CA TYR A 333 28.55 -11.62 0.51
C TYR A 333 27.77 -11.37 -0.78
N HIS A 334 27.78 -12.33 -1.72
CA HIS A 334 27.05 -12.21 -2.99
C HIS A 334 25.55 -12.02 -2.77
N PHE A 335 24.95 -12.77 -1.87
CA PHE A 335 23.54 -12.62 -1.50
C PHE A 335 23.22 -11.19 -1.01
N PHE A 336 23.95 -10.71 0.00
CA PHE A 336 23.68 -9.40 0.57
C PHE A 336 24.01 -8.25 -0.39
N LYS A 337 25.00 -8.42 -1.26
CA LYS A 337 25.34 -7.46 -2.31
C LYS A 337 24.21 -7.35 -3.33
N ALA A 338 23.77 -8.47 -3.89
CA ALA A 338 22.67 -8.53 -4.85
C ALA A 338 21.35 -7.99 -4.25
N PHE A 339 21.07 -8.36 -2.99
CA PHE A 339 19.94 -7.82 -2.25
C PHE A 339 20.03 -6.30 -2.10
N SER A 340 21.15 -5.77 -1.63
CA SER A 340 21.35 -4.32 -1.44
C SER A 340 21.12 -3.54 -2.73
N ASP A 341 21.60 -4.07 -3.87
CA ASP A 341 21.49 -3.42 -5.17
C ASP A 341 20.02 -3.24 -5.60
N THR A 342 19.19 -4.26 -5.45
CA THR A 342 17.79 -4.24 -5.92
C THR A 342 16.82 -3.73 -4.86
N ALA A 343 17.07 -3.96 -3.57
CA ALA A 343 16.36 -3.32 -2.47
C ALA A 343 16.64 -1.82 -2.40
N ARG A 344 17.73 -1.37 -3.10
CA ARG A 344 18.18 0.01 -3.11
C ARG A 344 18.47 0.53 -1.71
N CYS A 345 19.15 -0.27 -0.91
CA CYS A 345 19.48 0.04 0.47
C CYS A 345 20.98 0.17 0.70
N ASN A 346 21.34 0.94 1.71
CA ASN A 346 22.67 0.92 2.30
C ASN A 346 22.66 -0.12 3.41
N LEU A 347 23.58 -1.08 3.35
CA LEU A 347 23.66 -2.22 4.26
C LEU A 347 25.08 -2.32 4.84
N ASN A 348 25.18 -2.29 6.16
CA ASN A 348 26.41 -2.50 6.89
C ASN A 348 26.28 -3.77 7.71
N ILE A 349 27.18 -4.72 7.50
CA ILE A 349 27.23 -6.01 8.21
C ILE A 349 28.60 -6.20 8.81
N LYS A 350 28.63 -6.47 10.11
CA LYS A 350 29.82 -6.91 10.83
C LYS A 350 29.49 -8.16 11.63
N ALA A 351 30.32 -9.19 11.51
CA ALA A 351 30.21 -10.41 12.32
C ALA A 351 31.56 -10.82 12.89
N GLU A 352 31.56 -11.22 14.15
CA GLU A 352 32.74 -11.68 14.91
C GLU A 352 32.37 -12.98 15.64
N GLY A 353 33.32 -13.89 15.78
CA GLY A 353 33.17 -15.17 16.49
C GLY A 353 33.97 -16.27 15.85
N THR A 354 33.86 -17.48 16.40
CA THR A 354 34.59 -18.66 15.93
C THR A 354 33.67 -19.77 15.44
N ASN A 355 32.39 -19.72 15.82
CA ASN A 355 31.39 -20.71 15.46
C ASN A 355 30.61 -20.26 14.20
N GLU A 356 31.24 -20.44 13.04
CA GLU A 356 30.84 -19.81 11.76
C GLU A 356 29.45 -20.22 11.23
N HIS A 357 28.76 -21.19 11.84
CA HIS A 357 27.37 -21.49 11.47
C HIS A 357 26.33 -20.80 12.35
N HIS A 358 26.78 -20.04 13.35
CA HIS A 358 25.94 -19.15 14.17
C HIS A 358 25.97 -17.73 13.63
#